data_9f7fa59c35c87345404b144962bfe8b2
#
_entry.id   9f7fa59c35c87345404b144962bfe8b2
#
_cell.length_a   1.000
_cell.length_b   1.000
_cell.length_c   1.000
_cell.angle_alpha   90.00
_cell.angle_beta   90.00
_cell.angle_gamma   90.00
#
_symmetry.space_group_name_H-M   'P 1'
#
loop_
_entity.id
_entity.type
_entity.pdbx_description
1 polymer ?
#
loop_
_entity_poly.entity_id
_entity_poly.type
_entity_poly.pdbx_seq_one_letter_code
_entity_poly.pdbx_strand_id
1 'polypeptide(L)'
;IIEKSIVIYISSVLVYSVSLVIFVLMIRIKYPWYLLGDAAYADMVRHSIFGSLLGRGYPLLYYFLIGLRTGLLAGVLVLLAVYLSTFLNSRIFMATVPALTWQLFRQILSVYVPAHKCLDLLYVYGFYSRVFKSDVLSTLWTIAISCLFSILLVTGIYIRMKKKC
;
A
#
# COMPACT_ATOMS: atom_id res chain seq x y z
N ILE A 1 -0.20 -24.34 -0.91
CA ILE A 1 0.37 -23.18 -1.65
C ILE A 1 -0.48 -21.95 -1.43
N ILE A 2 -1.77 -22.00 -1.71
CA ILE A 2 -2.70 -20.87 -1.55
C ILE A 2 -2.71 -20.35 -0.11
N GLU A 3 -2.84 -21.21 0.88
CA GLU A 3 -2.81 -20.83 2.32
C GLU A 3 -1.51 -20.10 2.66
N LYS A 4 -0.35 -20.62 2.25
CA LYS A 4 0.94 -19.96 2.48
C LYS A 4 1.02 -18.57 1.84
N SER A 5 0.50 -18.42 0.63
CA SER A 5 0.47 -17.12 -0.07
C SER A 5 -0.42 -16.12 0.65
N ILE A 6 -1.58 -16.55 1.17
CA ILE A 6 -2.48 -15.71 1.95
C ILE A 6 -1.82 -15.29 3.27
N VAL A 7 -1.18 -16.23 3.98
CA VAL A 7 -0.47 -15.92 5.22
C VAL A 7 0.66 -14.92 4.97
N ILE A 8 1.45 -15.10 3.91
CA ILE A 8 2.52 -14.16 3.53
C ILE A 8 1.95 -12.77 3.26
N TYR A 9 0.85 -12.69 2.51
CA TYR A 9 0.20 -11.42 2.21
C TYR A 9 -0.27 -10.69 3.47
N ILE A 10 -1.07 -11.37 4.31
CA ILE A 10 -1.60 -10.78 5.55
C ILE A 10 -0.48 -10.38 6.50
N SER A 11 0.53 -11.23 6.67
CA SER A 11 1.69 -10.93 7.51
C SER A 11 2.44 -9.70 7.01
N SER A 12 2.62 -9.56 5.70
CA SER A 12 3.29 -8.39 5.11
C SER A 12 2.51 -7.11 5.34
N VAL A 13 1.18 -7.14 5.19
CA VAL A 13 0.30 -6.00 5.47
C VAL A 13 0.41 -5.58 6.94
N LEU A 14 0.33 -6.52 7.87
CA LEU A 14 0.40 -6.24 9.30
C LEU A 14 1.77 -5.74 9.73
N VAL A 15 2.85 -6.40 9.29
CA VAL A 15 4.22 -5.98 9.59
C VAL A 15 4.48 -4.57 9.11
N TYR A 16 4.06 -4.24 7.88
CA TYR A 16 4.23 -2.89 7.34
C TYR A 16 3.45 -1.86 8.15
N SER A 17 2.19 -2.16 8.49
CA SER A 17 1.31 -1.25 9.25
C SER A 17 1.86 -0.97 10.65
N VAL A 18 2.28 -2.01 11.36
CA VAL A 18 2.87 -1.90 12.70
C VAL A 18 4.21 -1.18 12.64
N SER A 19 5.06 -1.50 11.66
CA SER A 19 6.35 -0.83 11.48
C SER A 19 6.20 0.68 11.24
N LEU A 20 5.19 1.10 10.47
CA LEU A 20 4.91 2.51 10.25
C LEU A 20 4.52 3.22 11.57
N VAL A 21 3.65 2.60 12.38
CA VAL A 21 3.25 3.16 13.67
C VAL A 21 4.46 3.26 14.61
N ILE A 22 5.28 2.21 14.71
CA ILE A 22 6.50 2.22 15.51
C ILE A 22 7.44 3.33 15.04
N PHE A 23 7.67 3.45 13.74
CA PHE A 23 8.52 4.49 13.16
C PHE A 23 8.02 5.90 13.52
N VAL A 24 6.71 6.13 13.41
CA VAL A 24 6.10 7.41 13.80
C VAL A 24 6.29 7.66 15.31
N LEU A 25 6.10 6.66 16.16
CA LEU A 25 6.33 6.79 17.60
C LEU A 25 7.79 7.11 17.91
N MET A 26 8.75 6.46 17.26
CA MET A 26 10.20 6.76 17.43
C MET A 26 10.54 8.19 17.03
N ILE A 27 9.99 8.68 15.93
CA ILE A 27 10.17 10.08 15.52
C ILE A 27 9.60 11.02 16.58
N ARG A 28 8.48 10.66 17.21
CA ARG A 28 7.81 11.45 18.24
C ARG A 28 8.60 11.59 19.54
N ILE A 29 9.49 10.68 19.84
CA ILE A 29 10.41 10.83 20.99
C ILE A 29 11.28 12.07 20.81
N LYS A 30 11.69 12.37 19.60
CA LYS A 30 12.57 13.49 19.28
C LYS A 30 11.81 14.75 18.85
N TYR A 31 10.70 14.60 18.15
CA TYR A 31 9.92 15.70 17.58
C TYR A 31 8.48 15.68 18.13
N PRO A 32 8.01 16.77 18.75
CA PRO A 32 6.64 16.85 19.26
C PRO A 32 5.62 16.70 18.12
N TRP A 33 4.39 16.36 18.47
CA TRP A 33 3.29 16.42 17.52
C TRP A 33 3.16 17.84 16.98
N TYR A 34 2.88 17.98 15.69
CA TYR A 34 2.70 19.28 15.06
C TYR A 34 1.80 20.17 15.94
N LEU A 35 2.26 21.41 16.19
CA LEU A 35 1.48 22.38 16.94
C LEU A 35 0.23 22.73 16.12
N LEU A 36 -0.90 22.86 16.81
CA LEU A 36 -2.11 23.40 16.25
C LEU A 36 -1.77 24.81 15.71
N GLY A 37 -1.85 25.01 14.39
CA GLY A 37 -1.45 26.27 13.73
C GLY A 37 -0.34 26.12 12.70
N ASP A 38 0.33 24.96 12.64
CA ASP A 38 1.27 24.67 11.56
C ASP A 38 0.51 24.51 10.23
N ALA A 39 0.90 25.27 9.22
CA ALA A 39 0.30 25.22 7.88
C ALA A 39 0.35 23.81 7.26
N ALA A 40 1.46 23.09 7.47
CA ALA A 40 1.62 21.72 7.00
C ALA A 40 0.65 20.75 7.69
N TYR A 41 0.39 20.94 8.99
CA TYR A 41 -0.61 20.15 9.72
C TYR A 41 -2.02 20.43 9.23
N ALA A 42 -2.35 21.70 9.02
CA ALA A 42 -3.66 22.11 8.50
C ALA A 42 -3.91 21.53 7.09
N ASP A 43 -2.87 21.50 6.25
CA ASP A 43 -2.94 20.90 4.92
C ASP A 43 -3.15 19.39 4.99
N MET A 44 -2.43 18.68 5.86
CA MET A 44 -2.65 17.25 6.12
C MET A 44 -4.08 16.96 6.58
N VAL A 45 -4.62 17.75 7.49
CA VAL A 45 -6.00 17.58 7.98
C VAL A 45 -7.03 17.76 6.87
N ARG A 46 -6.79 18.70 5.95
CA ARG A 46 -7.74 19.03 4.87
C ARG A 46 -7.66 18.07 3.68
N HIS A 47 -6.46 17.69 3.29
CA HIS A 47 -6.20 17.02 2.00
C HIS A 47 -5.85 15.53 2.11
N SER A 48 -5.38 15.06 3.28
CA SER A 48 -5.09 13.63 3.42
C SER A 48 -6.35 12.81 3.62
N ILE A 49 -6.27 11.55 3.18
CA ILE A 49 -7.29 10.56 3.52
C ILE A 49 -7.26 10.33 5.05
N PHE A 50 -8.42 10.21 5.67
CA PHE A 50 -8.56 10.16 7.15
C PHE A 50 -8.01 11.39 7.90
N GLY A 51 -7.71 12.51 7.23
CA GLY A 51 -7.21 13.73 7.87
C GLY A 51 -8.11 14.26 9.00
N SER A 52 -9.40 13.97 8.94
CA SER A 52 -10.35 14.30 10.02
C SER A 52 -10.00 13.64 11.35
N LEU A 53 -9.28 12.49 11.37
CA LEU A 53 -8.80 11.85 12.59
C LEU A 53 -7.67 12.66 13.24
N LEU A 54 -6.79 13.26 12.44
CA LEU A 54 -5.77 14.18 12.95
C LEU A 54 -6.42 15.41 13.59
N GLY A 55 -7.39 16.01 12.93
CA GLY A 55 -8.14 17.15 13.46
C GLY A 55 -8.91 16.85 14.76
N ARG A 56 -9.29 15.59 14.99
CA ARG A 56 -9.93 15.11 16.23
C ARG A 56 -8.94 14.67 17.32
N GLY A 57 -7.63 14.75 17.07
CA GLY A 57 -6.61 14.36 18.04
C GLY A 57 -6.33 12.86 18.13
N TYR A 58 -6.63 12.08 17.08
CA TYR A 58 -6.34 10.64 17.01
C TYR A 58 -5.20 10.31 16.01
N PRO A 59 -3.98 10.81 16.22
CA PRO A 59 -2.89 10.64 15.25
C PRO A 59 -2.45 9.18 15.10
N LEU A 60 -2.44 8.39 16.18
CA LEU A 60 -2.04 6.98 16.09
C LEU A 60 -2.99 6.18 15.19
N LEU A 61 -4.29 6.40 15.33
CA LEU A 61 -5.30 5.76 14.49
C LEU A 61 -5.16 6.19 13.03
N TYR A 62 -4.88 7.48 12.79
CA TYR A 62 -4.58 7.99 11.45
C TYR A 62 -3.42 7.25 10.80
N TYR A 63 -2.26 7.17 11.47
CA TYR A 63 -1.08 6.51 10.93
C TYR A 63 -1.26 5.00 10.78
N PHE A 64 -2.02 4.37 11.67
CA PHE A 64 -2.36 2.96 11.55
C PHE A 64 -3.23 2.67 10.30
N LEU A 65 -4.27 3.46 10.06
CA LEU A 65 -5.13 3.29 8.88
C LEU A 65 -4.37 3.56 7.56
N ILE A 66 -3.51 4.57 7.56
CA ILE A 66 -2.62 4.81 6.42
C ILE A 66 -1.64 3.65 6.24
N GLY A 67 -1.07 3.15 7.34
CA GLY A 67 -0.21 1.97 7.33
C GLY A 67 -0.90 0.74 6.76
N LEU A 68 -2.15 0.48 7.14
CA LEU A 68 -2.95 -0.60 6.56
C LEU A 68 -3.14 -0.42 5.04
N ARG A 69 -3.48 0.78 4.61
CA ARG A 69 -3.71 1.07 3.20
C ARG A 69 -2.45 0.90 2.35
N THR A 70 -1.32 1.42 2.81
CA THR A 70 -0.03 1.25 2.12
C THR A 70 0.54 -0.16 2.29
N GLY A 71 0.23 -0.81 3.41
CA GLY A 71 0.53 -2.22 3.66
C GLY A 71 -0.14 -3.17 2.65
N LEU A 72 -1.37 -2.85 2.19
CA LEU A 72 -2.00 -3.62 1.11
C LEU A 72 -1.15 -3.64 -0.16
N LEU A 73 -0.54 -2.51 -0.51
CA LEU A 73 0.41 -2.45 -1.62
C LEU A 73 1.65 -3.30 -1.35
N ALA A 74 2.24 -3.17 -0.16
CA ALA A 74 3.41 -3.98 0.23
C ALA A 74 3.11 -5.48 0.11
N GLY A 75 1.92 -5.91 0.55
CA GLY A 75 1.45 -7.29 0.39
C GLY A 75 1.37 -7.74 -1.08
N VAL A 76 0.82 -6.90 -1.96
CA VAL A 76 0.78 -7.19 -3.41
C VAL A 76 2.19 -7.31 -4.00
N LEU A 77 3.11 -6.41 -3.63
CA LEU A 77 4.50 -6.45 -4.11
C LEU A 77 5.24 -7.70 -3.62
N VAL A 78 4.98 -8.14 -2.38
CA VAL A 78 5.55 -9.39 -1.85
C VAL A 78 4.98 -10.60 -2.59
N LEU A 79 3.68 -10.65 -2.88
CA LEU A 79 3.11 -11.72 -3.71
C LEU A 79 3.68 -11.71 -5.13
N LEU A 80 3.93 -10.55 -5.71
CA LEU A 80 4.59 -10.43 -7.01
C LEU A 80 6.01 -11.01 -6.94
N ALA A 81 6.78 -10.72 -5.87
CA ALA A 81 8.09 -11.32 -5.66
C ALA A 81 8.03 -12.85 -5.56
N VAL A 82 7.05 -13.38 -4.82
CA VAL A 82 6.80 -14.83 -4.72
C VAL A 82 6.45 -15.42 -6.08
N TYR A 83 5.59 -14.76 -6.86
CA TYR A 83 5.26 -15.19 -8.21
C TYR A 83 6.52 -15.23 -9.11
N LEU A 84 7.32 -14.18 -9.10
CA LEU A 84 8.54 -14.08 -9.88
C LEU A 84 9.58 -15.12 -9.46
N SER A 85 9.64 -15.51 -8.18
CA SER A 85 10.52 -16.57 -7.70
C SER A 85 10.25 -17.94 -8.35
N THR A 86 9.07 -18.12 -8.92
CA THR A 86 8.76 -19.36 -9.68
C THR A 86 9.45 -19.42 -11.05
N PHE A 87 9.97 -18.28 -11.54
CA PHE A 87 10.64 -18.16 -12.85
C PHE A 87 12.12 -17.85 -12.71
N LEU A 88 12.49 -17.04 -11.71
CA LEU A 88 13.83 -16.47 -11.56
C LEU A 88 14.56 -17.15 -10.40
N ASN A 89 15.79 -17.58 -10.62
CA ASN A 89 16.63 -18.18 -9.59
C ASN A 89 17.50 -17.15 -8.84
N SER A 90 17.56 -15.90 -9.32
CA SER A 90 18.39 -14.87 -8.72
C SER A 90 17.63 -14.10 -7.63
N ARG A 91 18.18 -14.09 -6.41
CA ARG A 91 17.61 -13.38 -5.25
C ARG A 91 17.54 -11.87 -5.47
N ILE A 92 18.53 -11.32 -6.18
CA ILE A 92 18.59 -9.87 -6.47
C ILE A 92 17.42 -9.46 -7.35
N PHE A 93 17.16 -10.21 -8.42
CA PHE A 93 16.02 -9.92 -9.30
C PHE A 93 14.67 -10.07 -8.60
N MET A 94 14.53 -11.03 -7.68
CA MET A 94 13.30 -11.19 -6.91
C MET A 94 13.00 -9.99 -6.01
N ALA A 95 14.02 -9.32 -5.49
CA ALA A 95 13.84 -8.14 -4.65
C ALA A 95 13.65 -6.85 -5.47
N THR A 96 14.39 -6.69 -6.59
CA THR A 96 14.39 -5.44 -7.36
C THR A 96 13.24 -5.34 -8.37
N VAL A 97 12.84 -6.44 -9.00
CA VAL A 97 11.80 -6.42 -10.04
C VAL A 97 10.45 -5.91 -9.53
N PRO A 98 9.93 -6.28 -8.34
CA PRO A 98 8.68 -5.70 -7.84
C PRO A 98 8.72 -4.18 -7.69
N ALA A 99 9.84 -3.64 -7.19
CA ALA A 99 10.01 -2.21 -7.04
C ALA A 99 10.09 -1.50 -8.38
N LEU A 100 10.82 -2.06 -9.35
CA LEU A 100 10.89 -1.54 -10.72
C LEU A 100 9.54 -1.64 -11.43
N THR A 101 8.82 -2.75 -11.28
CA THR A 101 7.48 -2.94 -11.83
C THR A 101 6.53 -1.88 -11.28
N TRP A 102 6.56 -1.64 -9.97
CA TRP A 102 5.79 -0.57 -9.35
C TRP A 102 6.10 0.80 -9.95
N GLN A 103 7.39 1.13 -10.08
CA GLN A 103 7.82 2.43 -10.61
C GLN A 103 7.43 2.62 -12.08
N LEU A 104 7.59 1.57 -12.90
CA LEU A 104 7.17 1.58 -14.31
C LEU A 104 5.65 1.72 -14.46
N PHE A 105 4.87 0.92 -13.70
CA PHE A 105 3.42 1.03 -13.71
C PHE A 105 2.95 2.43 -13.33
N ARG A 106 3.57 3.01 -12.30
CA ARG A 106 3.28 4.36 -11.87
C ARG A 106 3.54 5.38 -12.99
N GLN A 107 4.68 5.29 -13.67
CA GLN A 107 5.04 6.20 -14.77
C GLN A 107 4.10 6.02 -15.97
N ILE A 108 3.85 4.79 -16.39
CA ILE A 108 2.96 4.50 -17.51
C ILE A 108 1.56 5.02 -17.23
N LEU A 109 0.98 4.70 -16.08
CA LEU A 109 -0.38 5.12 -15.73
C LEU A 109 -0.50 6.64 -15.60
N SER A 110 0.51 7.33 -15.07
CA SER A 110 0.48 8.80 -14.96
C SER A 110 0.49 9.50 -16.31
N VAL A 111 1.11 8.89 -17.33
CA VAL A 111 1.20 9.45 -18.68
C VAL A 111 -0.02 9.12 -19.55
N TYR A 112 -0.47 7.86 -19.50
CA TYR A 112 -1.51 7.37 -20.41
C TYR A 112 -2.94 7.44 -19.85
N VAL A 113 -3.09 7.59 -18.53
CA VAL A 113 -4.40 7.60 -17.86
C VAL A 113 -4.56 8.81 -16.92
N PRO A 114 -4.21 10.03 -17.35
CA PRO A 114 -4.24 11.21 -16.47
C PRO A 114 -5.66 11.58 -15.98
N ALA A 115 -6.69 11.17 -16.72
CA ALA A 115 -8.09 11.52 -16.39
C ALA A 115 -8.74 10.60 -15.36
N HIS A 116 -8.20 9.42 -15.11
CA HIS A 116 -8.83 8.39 -14.27
C HIS A 116 -8.07 8.16 -12.96
N LYS A 117 -8.27 9.05 -11.98
CA LYS A 117 -7.73 8.92 -10.61
C LYS A 117 -7.97 7.54 -9.98
N CYS A 118 -9.01 6.83 -10.42
CA CYS A 118 -9.36 5.49 -9.92
C CYS A 118 -8.31 4.42 -10.25
N LEU A 119 -7.56 4.58 -11.35
CA LEU A 119 -6.54 3.65 -11.80
C LEU A 119 -5.11 4.13 -11.48
N ASP A 120 -4.96 5.40 -11.12
CA ASP A 120 -3.65 5.92 -10.72
C ASP A 120 -3.26 5.36 -9.36
N LEU A 121 -2.22 4.53 -9.36
CA LEU A 121 -1.72 3.85 -8.16
C LEU A 121 -1.25 4.83 -7.07
N LEU A 122 -0.85 6.06 -7.44
CA LEU A 122 -0.53 7.10 -6.48
C LEU A 122 -1.78 7.57 -5.73
N TYR A 123 -2.92 7.67 -6.41
CA TYR A 123 -4.19 8.01 -5.78
C TYR A 123 -4.77 6.84 -5.00
N VAL A 124 -4.61 5.62 -5.50
CA VAL A 124 -5.14 4.41 -4.85
C VAL A 124 -4.41 4.11 -3.55
N TYR A 125 -3.09 4.26 -3.50
CA TYR A 125 -2.26 3.91 -2.33
C TYR A 125 -1.60 5.12 -1.64
N GLY A 126 -1.71 6.32 -2.20
CA GLY A 126 -1.06 7.53 -1.70
C GLY A 126 -1.64 8.06 -0.39
N PHE A 127 -0.80 8.75 0.38
CA PHE A 127 -1.17 9.36 1.66
C PHE A 127 -2.11 10.57 1.50
N TYR A 128 -1.89 11.38 0.46
CA TYR A 128 -2.56 12.66 0.25
C TYR A 128 -3.71 12.60 -0.73
N SER A 129 -3.98 11.45 -1.32
CA SER A 129 -4.90 11.36 -2.43
C SER A 129 -6.17 10.62 -2.08
N ARG A 130 -7.30 11.24 -2.40
CA ARG A 130 -8.62 10.62 -2.37
C ARG A 130 -9.02 10.27 -3.79
N VAL A 131 -9.31 9.01 -4.03
CA VAL A 131 -9.89 8.57 -5.31
C VAL A 131 -11.31 9.12 -5.44
N PHE A 132 -12.06 9.04 -4.36
CA PHE A 132 -13.44 9.52 -4.24
C PHE A 132 -13.55 10.59 -3.15
N LYS A 133 -14.65 11.35 -3.15
CA LYS A 133 -14.93 12.35 -2.10
C LYS A 133 -15.01 11.75 -0.70
N SER A 134 -15.38 10.46 -0.58
CA SER A 134 -15.48 9.72 0.68
C SER A 134 -14.19 8.95 0.96
N ASP A 135 -13.65 9.06 2.18
CA ASP A 135 -12.49 8.30 2.67
C ASP A 135 -12.78 6.80 2.71
N VAL A 136 -14.01 6.44 3.13
CA VAL A 136 -14.45 5.04 3.20
C VAL A 136 -14.50 4.42 1.79
N LEU A 137 -15.11 5.11 0.82
CA LEU A 137 -15.20 4.61 -0.55
C LEU A 137 -13.83 4.49 -1.20
N SER A 138 -12.93 5.45 -0.96
CA SER A 138 -11.54 5.41 -1.44
C SER A 138 -10.77 4.22 -0.85
N THR A 139 -11.01 3.90 0.43
CA THR A 139 -10.37 2.76 1.09
C THR A 139 -10.92 1.43 0.58
N LEU A 140 -12.24 1.31 0.43
CA LEU A 140 -12.88 0.13 -0.16
C LEU A 140 -12.36 -0.14 -1.57
N TRP A 141 -12.17 0.91 -2.37
CA TRP A 141 -11.58 0.79 -3.70
C TRP A 141 -10.14 0.29 -3.66
N THR A 142 -9.32 0.80 -2.73
CA THR A 142 -7.96 0.30 -2.51
C THR A 142 -7.94 -1.19 -2.15
N ILE A 143 -8.84 -1.61 -1.26
CA ILE A 143 -9.00 -3.02 -0.89
C ILE A 143 -9.42 -3.86 -2.10
N ALA A 144 -10.41 -3.41 -2.87
CA ALA A 144 -10.91 -4.13 -4.04
C ALA A 144 -9.80 -4.35 -5.09
N ILE A 145 -9.02 -3.30 -5.41
CA ILE A 145 -7.88 -3.40 -6.33
C ILE A 145 -6.81 -4.34 -5.77
N SER A 146 -6.47 -4.22 -4.49
CA SER A 146 -5.47 -5.09 -3.86
C SER A 146 -5.90 -6.56 -3.86
N CYS A 147 -7.19 -6.84 -3.59
CA CYS A 147 -7.75 -8.19 -3.67
C CYS A 147 -7.69 -8.72 -5.11
N LEU A 148 -8.04 -7.90 -6.11
CA LEU A 148 -7.98 -8.31 -7.51
C LEU A 148 -6.56 -8.73 -7.91
N PHE A 149 -5.56 -7.87 -7.63
CA PHE A 149 -4.16 -8.20 -7.92
C PHE A 149 -3.67 -9.42 -7.15
N SER A 150 -4.06 -9.56 -5.88
CA SER A 150 -3.68 -10.71 -5.07
C SER A 150 -4.26 -12.01 -5.61
N ILE A 151 -5.53 -12.02 -6.02
CA ILE A 151 -6.18 -13.19 -6.63
C ILE A 151 -5.46 -13.58 -7.93
N LEU A 152 -5.16 -12.61 -8.79
CA LEU A 152 -4.45 -12.86 -10.05
C LEU A 152 -3.06 -13.47 -9.80
N LEU A 153 -2.29 -12.93 -8.84
CA LEU A 153 -0.97 -13.43 -8.50
C LEU A 153 -1.02 -14.83 -7.88
N VAL A 154 -1.91 -15.06 -6.92
CA VAL A 154 -2.07 -16.37 -6.26
C VAL A 154 -2.51 -17.44 -7.27
N THR A 155 -3.43 -17.09 -8.17
CA THR A 155 -3.85 -17.98 -9.26
C THR A 155 -2.68 -18.30 -10.19
N GLY A 156 -1.87 -17.29 -10.56
CA GLY A 156 -0.68 -17.48 -11.36
C GLY A 156 0.36 -18.41 -10.69
N ILE A 157 0.61 -18.22 -9.39
CA ILE A 157 1.49 -19.09 -8.58
C ILE A 157 0.95 -20.54 -8.62
N TYR A 158 -0.35 -20.72 -8.37
CA TYR A 158 -0.98 -22.04 -8.35
C TYR A 158 -0.85 -22.77 -9.68
N ILE A 159 -1.21 -22.09 -10.79
CA ILE A 159 -1.12 -22.68 -12.14
C ILE A 159 0.33 -23.08 -12.46
N ARG A 160 1.28 -22.23 -12.11
CA ARG A 160 2.70 -22.47 -12.40
C ARG A 160 3.27 -23.64 -11.60
N MET A 161 2.93 -23.71 -10.32
CA MET A 161 3.39 -24.80 -9.46
C MET A 161 2.78 -26.14 -9.88
N LYS A 162 1.49 -26.15 -10.27
CA LYS A 162 0.84 -27.36 -10.79
C LYS A 162 1.50 -27.91 -12.07
N LYS A 163 2.09 -27.02 -12.89
CA LYS A 163 2.81 -27.46 -14.11
C LYS A 163 4.22 -28.01 -13.83
N LYS A 164 4.77 -27.77 -12.62
CA LYS A 164 6.11 -28.27 -12.25
C LYS A 164 6.06 -29.60 -11.48
N CYS A 165 4.88 -29.98 -10.96
CA CYS A 165 4.61 -31.31 -10.41
C CYS A 165 4.05 -32.23 -11.49
#